data_b973c3141f5fac7bd8cb61100558a199
#
_entry.id   b973c3141f5fac7bd8cb61100558a199
#
_cell.length_a   1.000
_cell.length_b   1.000
_cell.length_c   1.000
_cell.angle_alpha   90.00
_cell.angle_beta   90.00
_cell.angle_gamma   90.00
#
_symmetry.space_group_name_H-M   'P 1'
#
loop_
_entity.id
_entity.type
_entity.pdbx_description
1 polymer ?
#
loop_
_entity_poly.entity_id
_entity_poly.type
_entity_poly.pdbx_seq_one_letter_code
_entity_poly.pdbx_strand_id
1 'polypeptide(L)'
;MPAYKDEEKSTWYVQFYYQDWQGKNVKKRKRGFKTKREALAWESEFKNSVDVNMNVTLAEFVEIYFQDKSGELKERSIKNKRYMLDRHVIPYLGKRRMDEITPSDVINWQKVMREKGYKPTYLRMVNNQLVALFTHAHNIYNLENSPCKK
;
A
#
# COMPACT_ATOMS: atom_id res chain seq x y z
N MET A 1 -15.10 -19.75 -4.49
CA MET A 1 -16.40 -19.07 -4.56
C MET A 1 -16.88 -19.08 -5.99
N PRO A 2 -18.15 -19.34 -6.25
CA PRO A 2 -18.64 -19.39 -7.61
C PRO A 2 -18.77 -17.99 -8.21
N ALA A 3 -18.44 -17.88 -9.50
CA ALA A 3 -18.85 -16.74 -10.30
C ALA A 3 -20.30 -16.95 -10.77
N TYR A 4 -21.04 -15.87 -10.87
CA TYR A 4 -22.45 -15.86 -11.26
C TYR A 4 -22.61 -15.27 -12.64
N LYS A 5 -23.55 -15.80 -13.41
CA LYS A 5 -23.89 -15.26 -14.72
C LYS A 5 -24.96 -14.17 -14.56
N ASP A 6 -24.72 -13.04 -15.20
CA ASP A 6 -25.72 -11.97 -15.33
C ASP A 6 -26.51 -12.22 -16.63
N GLU A 7 -27.72 -12.73 -16.50
CA GLU A 7 -28.55 -13.12 -17.65
C GLU A 7 -28.99 -11.95 -18.52
N GLU A 8 -29.17 -10.76 -17.93
CA GLU A 8 -29.59 -9.57 -18.66
C GLU A 8 -28.48 -9.03 -19.58
N LYS A 9 -27.22 -9.17 -19.16
CA LYS A 9 -26.06 -8.60 -19.88
C LYS A 9 -25.16 -9.63 -20.52
N SER A 10 -25.45 -10.91 -20.38
CA SER A 10 -24.63 -12.03 -20.85
C SER A 10 -23.17 -11.97 -20.38
N THR A 11 -22.95 -11.42 -19.21
CA THR A 11 -21.62 -11.27 -18.57
C THR A 11 -21.57 -12.05 -17.27
N TRP A 12 -20.37 -12.19 -16.74
CA TRP A 12 -20.16 -12.84 -15.45
C TRP A 12 -19.82 -11.83 -14.39
N TYR A 13 -20.16 -12.10 -13.14
CA TYR A 13 -19.77 -11.31 -11.99
C TYR A 13 -19.32 -12.19 -10.84
N VAL A 14 -18.48 -11.62 -9.97
CA VAL A 14 -18.08 -12.22 -8.70
C VAL A 14 -18.61 -11.39 -7.54
N GLN A 15 -18.99 -12.06 -6.48
CA GLN A 15 -19.41 -11.44 -5.24
C GLN A 15 -18.85 -12.27 -4.09
N PHE A 16 -18.09 -11.63 -3.23
CA PHE A 16 -17.43 -12.30 -2.11
C PHE A 16 -17.25 -11.32 -0.96
N TYR A 17 -16.98 -11.88 0.21
CA TYR A 17 -16.59 -11.12 1.39
C TYR A 17 -15.10 -11.23 1.58
N TYR A 18 -14.47 -10.13 1.96
CA TYR A 18 -13.08 -10.10 2.39
C TYR A 18 -12.97 -9.29 3.66
N GLN A 19 -11.94 -9.55 4.45
CA GLN A 19 -11.62 -8.73 5.59
C GLN A 19 -10.81 -7.54 5.12
N ASP A 20 -11.28 -6.34 5.47
CA ASP A 20 -10.51 -5.13 5.23
C ASP A 20 -9.35 -5.05 6.24
N TRP A 21 -8.54 -4.03 6.10
CA TRP A 21 -7.40 -3.80 6.99
C TRP A 21 -7.80 -3.58 8.46
N GLN A 22 -9.06 -3.30 8.75
CA GLN A 22 -9.61 -3.21 10.11
C GLN A 22 -10.17 -4.54 10.63
N GLY A 23 -10.10 -5.59 9.84
CA GLY A 23 -10.68 -6.88 10.17
C GLY A 23 -12.19 -6.99 9.98
N LYS A 24 -12.81 -5.98 9.35
CA LYS A 24 -14.24 -6.02 9.04
C LYS A 24 -14.50 -6.80 7.77
N ASN A 25 -15.56 -7.58 7.77
CA ASN A 25 -16.03 -8.27 6.58
C ASN A 25 -16.72 -7.27 5.64
N VAL A 26 -16.13 -7.05 4.48
CA VAL A 26 -16.66 -6.16 3.45
C VAL A 26 -17.07 -6.97 2.23
N LYS A 27 -18.23 -6.66 1.69
CA LYS A 27 -18.75 -7.29 0.47
C LYS A 27 -18.19 -6.59 -0.77
N LYS A 28 -17.55 -7.35 -1.64
CA LYS A 28 -17.06 -6.86 -2.93
C LYS A 28 -17.82 -7.51 -4.06
N ARG A 29 -18.25 -6.71 -5.02
CA ARG A 29 -18.93 -7.18 -6.23
C ARG A 29 -18.27 -6.53 -7.44
N LYS A 30 -17.91 -7.34 -8.42
CA LYS A 30 -17.34 -6.87 -9.70
C LYS A 30 -18.08 -7.54 -10.83
N ARG A 31 -18.57 -6.75 -11.77
CA ARG A 31 -19.35 -7.18 -12.93
C ARG A 31 -18.59 -6.92 -14.24
N GLY A 32 -19.09 -7.48 -15.33
CA GLY A 32 -18.62 -7.17 -16.66
C GLY A 32 -17.52 -8.08 -17.18
N PHE A 33 -17.33 -9.26 -16.60
CA PHE A 33 -16.41 -10.26 -17.11
C PHE A 33 -17.05 -11.02 -18.29
N LYS A 34 -16.26 -11.26 -19.33
CA LYS A 34 -16.72 -12.02 -20.51
C LYS A 34 -16.86 -13.51 -20.22
N THR A 35 -16.00 -14.05 -19.35
CA THR A 35 -16.00 -15.46 -19.01
C THR A 35 -15.98 -15.68 -17.50
N LYS A 36 -16.42 -16.84 -17.06
CA LYS A 36 -16.33 -17.30 -15.67
C LYS A 36 -14.88 -17.34 -15.20
N ARG A 37 -13.95 -17.76 -16.08
CA ARG A 37 -12.53 -17.87 -15.78
C ARG A 37 -11.91 -16.51 -15.45
N GLU A 38 -12.24 -15.47 -16.23
CA GLU A 38 -11.79 -14.10 -15.97
C GLU A 38 -12.30 -13.59 -14.62
N ALA A 39 -13.54 -13.83 -14.30
CA ALA A 39 -14.15 -13.44 -13.04
C ALA A 39 -13.45 -14.09 -11.84
N LEU A 40 -13.19 -15.38 -11.90
CA LEU A 40 -12.50 -16.13 -10.84
C LEU A 40 -11.03 -15.73 -10.72
N ALA A 41 -10.34 -15.48 -11.84
CA ALA A 41 -8.97 -15.00 -11.85
C ALA A 41 -8.86 -13.61 -11.16
N TRP A 42 -9.75 -12.70 -11.46
CA TRP A 42 -9.80 -11.40 -10.83
C TRP A 42 -10.04 -11.49 -9.30
N GLU A 43 -10.96 -12.35 -8.87
CA GLU A 43 -11.21 -12.60 -7.45
C GLU A 43 -9.96 -13.08 -6.72
N SER A 44 -9.25 -14.04 -7.31
CA SER A 44 -8.01 -14.59 -6.76
C SER A 44 -6.92 -13.52 -6.64
N GLU A 45 -6.71 -12.73 -7.68
CA GLU A 45 -5.75 -11.63 -7.67
C GLU A 45 -6.09 -10.58 -6.61
N PHE A 46 -7.38 -10.22 -6.51
CA PHE A 46 -7.83 -9.26 -5.52
C PHE A 46 -7.58 -9.74 -4.09
N LYS A 47 -7.93 -10.99 -3.78
CA LYS A 47 -7.69 -11.58 -2.46
C LYS A 47 -6.21 -11.65 -2.12
N ASN A 48 -5.36 -12.04 -3.08
CA ASN A 48 -3.92 -12.08 -2.88
C ASN A 48 -3.33 -10.69 -2.62
N SER A 49 -3.80 -9.66 -3.33
CA SER A 49 -3.34 -8.28 -3.11
C SER A 49 -3.76 -7.74 -1.74
N VAL A 50 -4.95 -8.07 -1.29
CA VAL A 50 -5.44 -7.70 0.05
C VAL A 50 -4.65 -8.41 1.14
N ASP A 51 -4.44 -9.72 1.00
CA ASP A 51 -3.75 -10.54 2.01
C ASP A 51 -2.28 -10.13 2.18
N VAL A 52 -1.61 -9.75 1.11
CA VAL A 52 -0.19 -9.36 1.14
C VAL A 52 0.03 -8.05 1.92
N ASN A 53 -0.96 -7.17 2.00
CA ASN A 53 -0.70 -5.78 2.40
C ASN A 53 -1.26 -5.36 3.74
N MET A 54 -2.18 -6.12 4.29
CA MET A 54 -2.89 -5.72 5.51
C MET A 54 -2.13 -5.99 6.80
N ASN A 55 -1.21 -6.94 6.78
CA ASN A 55 -0.50 -7.39 7.95
C ASN A 55 1.02 -7.14 7.91
N VAL A 56 1.51 -6.42 6.90
CA VAL A 56 2.95 -6.19 6.76
C VAL A 56 3.40 -4.95 7.53
N THR A 57 4.61 -5.01 8.06
CA THR A 57 5.25 -3.83 8.65
C THR A 57 5.71 -2.86 7.56
N LEU A 58 6.00 -1.62 7.96
CA LEU A 58 6.54 -0.63 7.03
C LEU A 58 7.86 -1.11 6.40
N ALA A 59 8.73 -1.75 7.19
CA ALA A 59 9.99 -2.29 6.68
C ALA A 59 9.78 -3.36 5.60
N GLU A 60 8.83 -4.27 5.79
CA GLU A 60 8.44 -5.28 4.80
C GLU A 60 7.82 -4.64 3.55
N PHE A 61 7.00 -3.63 3.74
CA PHE A 61 6.37 -2.91 2.63
C PHE A 61 7.39 -2.13 1.79
N VAL A 62 8.44 -1.61 2.39
CA VAL A 62 9.55 -0.95 1.65
C VAL A 62 10.16 -1.92 0.63
N GLU A 63 10.36 -3.17 0.99
CA GLU A 63 10.85 -4.19 0.04
C GLU A 63 9.88 -4.41 -1.11
N ILE A 64 8.58 -4.52 -0.82
CA ILE A 64 7.53 -4.66 -1.83
C ILE A 64 7.51 -3.43 -2.76
N TYR A 65 7.58 -2.25 -2.20
CA TYR A 65 7.61 -0.98 -2.95
C TYR A 65 8.75 -0.94 -3.95
N PHE A 66 9.96 -1.30 -3.54
CA PHE A 66 11.12 -1.29 -4.43
C PHE A 66 11.09 -2.42 -5.46
N GLN A 67 10.51 -3.56 -5.16
CA GLN A 67 10.24 -4.59 -6.16
C GLN A 67 9.30 -4.09 -7.25
N ASP A 68 8.21 -3.42 -6.87
CA ASP A 68 7.24 -2.86 -7.80
C ASP A 68 7.86 -1.76 -8.67
N LYS A 69 8.79 -1.00 -8.12
CA LYS A 69 9.46 0.11 -8.82
C LYS A 69 10.71 -0.28 -9.60
N SER A 70 11.15 -1.52 -9.50
CA SER A 70 12.43 -1.96 -10.10
C SER A 70 12.52 -1.77 -11.62
N GLY A 71 11.39 -1.79 -12.34
CA GLY A 71 11.35 -1.56 -13.78
C GLY A 71 11.14 -0.10 -14.20
N GLU A 72 10.75 0.77 -13.27
CA GLU A 72 10.39 2.16 -13.55
C GLU A 72 11.51 3.15 -13.19
N LEU A 73 12.28 2.87 -12.15
CA LEU A 73 13.29 3.76 -11.62
C LEU A 73 14.69 3.31 -11.97
N LYS A 74 15.57 4.28 -12.18
CA LYS A 74 17.01 4.01 -12.35
C LYS A 74 17.57 3.46 -11.05
N GLU A 75 18.55 2.56 -11.17
CA GLU A 75 19.20 1.92 -10.03
C GLU A 75 19.74 2.92 -9.00
N ARG A 76 20.36 4.01 -9.47
CA ARG A 76 20.86 5.08 -8.61
C ARG A 76 19.75 5.76 -7.80
N SER A 77 18.59 5.99 -8.43
CA SER A 77 17.44 6.58 -7.75
C SER A 77 16.90 5.65 -6.67
N ILE A 78 16.83 4.34 -6.95
CA ILE A 78 16.41 3.33 -5.97
C ILE A 78 17.37 3.32 -4.77
N LYS A 79 18.67 3.34 -5.00
CA LYS A 79 19.68 3.37 -3.92
C LYS A 79 19.53 4.60 -3.03
N ASN A 80 19.33 5.78 -3.61
CA ASN A 80 19.15 7.02 -2.85
C ASN A 80 17.88 7.02 -2.02
N LYS A 81 16.77 6.59 -2.61
CA LYS A 81 15.47 6.47 -1.92
C LYS A 81 15.54 5.46 -0.79
N ARG A 82 16.14 4.30 -1.05
CA ARG A 82 16.33 3.26 -0.06
C ARG A 82 17.20 3.73 1.11
N TYR A 83 18.27 4.44 0.82
CA TYR A 83 19.14 5.03 1.85
C TYR A 83 18.35 5.95 2.79
N MET A 84 17.54 6.85 2.25
CA MET A 84 16.72 7.77 3.06
C MET A 84 15.72 7.02 3.94
N LEU A 85 15.02 6.02 3.37
CA LEU A 85 14.06 5.22 4.12
C LEU A 85 14.73 4.38 5.20
N ASP A 86 15.79 3.66 4.87
CA ASP A 86 16.52 2.79 5.81
C ASP A 86 17.13 3.57 6.98
N ARG A 87 17.63 4.77 6.71
CA ARG A 87 18.30 5.57 7.73
C ARG A 87 17.36 6.39 8.60
N HIS A 88 16.29 6.93 8.03
CA HIS A 88 15.46 7.92 8.71
C HIS A 88 14.06 7.45 9.05
N VAL A 89 13.51 6.52 8.32
CA VAL A 89 12.11 6.05 8.49
C VAL A 89 12.05 4.72 9.22
N ILE A 90 12.79 3.73 8.75
CA ILE A 90 12.76 2.37 9.30
C ILE A 90 13.12 2.31 10.79
N PRO A 91 14.14 3.02 11.31
CA PRO A 91 14.45 2.98 12.74
C PRO A 91 13.30 3.42 13.65
N TYR A 92 12.40 4.26 13.16
CA TYR A 92 11.26 4.80 13.92
C TYR A 92 9.95 4.10 13.64
N LEU A 93 9.65 3.83 12.38
CA LEU A 93 8.34 3.34 11.93
C LEU A 93 8.39 1.93 11.33
N GLY A 94 9.58 1.39 11.08
CA GLY A 94 9.74 0.15 10.33
C GLY A 94 9.13 -1.09 10.98
N LYS A 95 9.06 -1.14 12.30
CA LYS A 95 8.46 -2.26 13.03
C LYS A 95 6.93 -2.15 13.16
N ARG A 96 6.39 -1.00 12.82
CA ARG A 96 4.94 -0.77 12.90
C ARG A 96 4.27 -1.26 11.64
N ARG A 97 3.07 -1.81 11.79
CA ARG A 97 2.26 -2.25 10.66
C ARG A 97 1.76 -1.03 9.87
N MET A 98 1.69 -1.17 8.55
CA MET A 98 1.24 -0.09 7.66
C MET A 98 -0.16 0.42 8.02
N ASP A 99 -1.04 -0.45 8.48
CA ASP A 99 -2.41 -0.12 8.88
C ASP A 99 -2.52 0.54 10.27
N GLU A 100 -1.48 0.46 11.09
CA GLU A 100 -1.46 1.02 12.45
C GLU A 100 -0.78 2.38 12.54
N ILE A 101 -0.06 2.81 11.50
CA ILE A 101 0.61 4.11 11.50
C ILE A 101 -0.42 5.23 11.33
N THR A 102 -0.47 6.14 12.30
CA THR A 102 -1.41 7.26 12.33
C THR A 102 -0.76 8.56 11.87
N PRO A 103 -1.54 9.59 11.49
CA PRO A 103 -0.99 10.93 11.22
C PRO A 103 -0.20 11.50 12.40
N SER A 104 -0.60 11.18 13.62
CA SER A 104 0.12 11.58 14.85
C SER A 104 1.52 10.97 14.90
N ASP A 105 1.67 9.71 14.51
CA ASP A 105 2.98 9.03 14.42
C ASP A 105 3.90 9.72 13.42
N VAL A 106 3.37 10.12 12.28
CA VAL A 106 4.13 10.85 11.25
C VAL A 106 4.58 12.22 11.76
N ILE A 107 3.71 12.94 12.43
CA ILE A 107 4.04 14.26 13.04
C ILE A 107 5.15 14.10 14.08
N ASN A 108 5.06 13.11 14.94
CA ASN A 108 6.10 12.83 15.94
C ASN A 108 7.43 12.48 15.30
N TRP A 109 7.43 11.68 14.23
CA TRP A 109 8.62 11.38 13.46
C TRP A 109 9.22 12.64 12.83
N GLN A 110 8.42 13.54 12.27
CA GLN A 110 8.86 14.81 11.71
C GLN A 110 9.53 15.70 12.76
N LYS A 111 8.99 15.74 13.98
CA LYS A 111 9.58 16.48 15.10
C LYS A 111 10.96 15.94 15.45
N VAL A 112 11.12 14.62 15.56
CA VAL A 112 12.39 13.97 15.83
C VAL A 112 13.41 14.31 14.74
N MET A 113 13.01 14.29 13.48
CA MET A 113 13.88 14.63 12.35
C MET A 113 14.35 16.09 12.39
N ARG A 114 13.48 17.03 12.77
CA ARG A 114 13.85 18.44 12.93
C ARG A 114 14.86 18.65 14.04
N GLU A 115 14.71 17.95 15.15
CA GLU A 115 15.63 18.02 16.30
C GLU A 115 17.06 17.55 15.98
N LYS A 116 17.20 16.72 14.93
CA LYS A 116 18.52 16.26 14.47
C LYS A 116 19.33 17.31 13.70
N GLY A 117 18.76 18.46 13.39
CA GLY A 117 19.45 19.57 12.77
C GLY A 117 19.66 19.48 11.27
N TYR A 118 18.93 18.63 10.57
CA TYR A 118 18.99 18.54 9.11
C TYR A 118 18.42 19.82 8.45
N LYS A 119 18.93 20.15 7.27
CA LYS A 119 18.41 21.27 6.49
C LYS A 119 16.96 21.04 6.07
N PRO A 120 16.11 22.08 6.02
CA PRO A 120 14.69 21.94 5.64
C PRO A 120 14.48 21.26 4.28
N THR A 121 15.35 21.52 3.32
CA THR A 121 15.29 20.89 1.98
C THR A 121 15.47 19.38 2.08
N TYR A 122 16.42 18.92 2.90
CA TYR A 122 16.67 17.50 3.11
C TYR A 122 15.49 16.82 3.82
N LEU A 123 14.95 17.46 4.86
CA LEU A 123 13.76 16.95 5.57
C LEU A 123 12.56 16.79 4.63
N ARG A 124 12.40 17.73 3.71
CA ARG A 124 11.34 17.64 2.69
C ARG A 124 11.56 16.46 1.75
N MET A 125 12.79 16.20 1.33
CA MET A 125 13.12 15.05 0.49
C MET A 125 12.80 13.73 1.19
N VAL A 126 13.17 13.58 2.45
CA VAL A 126 12.88 12.38 3.25
C VAL A 126 11.38 12.21 3.45
N ASN A 127 10.67 13.28 3.78
CA ASN A 127 9.22 13.26 3.92
C ASN A 127 8.53 12.85 2.63
N ASN A 128 9.01 13.31 1.47
CA ASN A 128 8.46 12.92 0.18
C ASN A 128 8.62 11.41 -0.10
N GLN A 129 9.68 10.78 0.39
CA GLN A 129 9.84 9.33 0.27
C GLN A 129 8.78 8.58 1.09
N LEU A 130 8.48 9.05 2.28
CA LEU A 130 7.42 8.46 3.11
C LEU A 130 6.04 8.66 2.47
N VAL A 131 5.75 9.85 1.95
CA VAL A 131 4.51 10.15 1.23
C VAL A 131 4.35 9.25 0.00
N ALA A 132 5.40 9.08 -0.79
CA ALA A 132 5.38 8.21 -1.97
C ALA A 132 5.10 6.76 -1.60
N LEU A 133 5.67 6.27 -0.51
CA LEU A 133 5.45 4.92 0.01
C LEU A 133 3.97 4.69 0.35
N PHE A 134 3.37 5.59 1.12
CA PHE A 134 1.95 5.50 1.51
C PHE A 134 1.00 5.74 0.34
N THR A 135 1.35 6.59 -0.61
CA THR A 135 0.57 6.82 -1.83
C THR A 135 0.53 5.54 -2.67
N HIS A 136 1.66 4.86 -2.81
CA HIS A 136 1.73 3.57 -3.50
C HIS A 136 0.88 2.52 -2.81
N ALA A 137 0.95 2.44 -1.48
CA ALA A 137 0.14 1.52 -0.68
C ALA A 137 -1.36 1.81 -0.87
N HIS A 138 -1.75 3.07 -0.90
CA HIS A 138 -3.13 3.47 -1.11
C HIS A 138 -3.63 3.12 -2.52
N ASN A 139 -2.86 3.44 -3.54
CA ASN A 139 -3.27 3.29 -4.93
C ASN A 139 -3.25 1.84 -5.43
N ILE A 140 -2.27 1.07 -5.04
CA ILE A 140 -2.02 -0.28 -5.56
C ILE A 140 -2.55 -1.36 -4.60
N TYR A 141 -2.42 -1.13 -3.31
CA TYR A 141 -2.69 -2.14 -2.28
C TYR A 141 -3.89 -1.82 -1.39
N ASN A 142 -4.71 -0.87 -1.78
CA ASN A 142 -5.98 -0.53 -1.10
C ASN A 142 -5.86 -0.10 0.36
N LEU A 143 -4.76 0.51 0.76
CA LEU A 143 -4.67 1.17 2.05
C LEU A 143 -5.67 2.34 2.07
N GLU A 144 -6.72 2.27 2.89
CA GLU A 144 -7.81 3.25 2.86
C GLU A 144 -7.39 4.64 3.33
N ASN A 145 -6.62 4.70 4.39
CA ASN A 145 -6.23 5.96 5.00
C ASN A 145 -4.71 6.11 5.03
N SER A 146 -4.19 6.97 4.16
CA SER A 146 -2.78 7.34 4.24
C SER A 146 -2.56 8.31 5.41
N PRO A 147 -1.63 8.03 6.34
CA PRO A 147 -1.31 8.95 7.44
C PRO A 147 -0.62 10.23 6.98
N CYS A 148 -0.17 10.27 5.73
CA CYS A 148 0.46 11.44 5.10
C CYS A 148 -0.53 12.32 4.35
N LYS A 149 -1.78 11.91 4.23
CA LYS A 149 -2.81 12.69 3.54
C LYS A 149 -3.32 13.79 4.47
N LYS A 150 -3.25 15.03 4.01
CA LYS A 150 -3.85 16.17 4.69
C LYS A 150 -5.37 16.23 4.48
#